data_1aa88071cddaacf86a2e8e558307d0ed
#
_entry.id   1aa88071cddaacf86a2e8e558307d0ed
#
_cell.length_a   1.000
_cell.length_b   1.000
_cell.length_c   1.000
_cell.angle_alpha   90.00
_cell.angle_beta   90.00
_cell.angle_gamma   90.00
#
_symmetry.space_group_name_H-M   'P 1'
#
loop_
_entity.id
_entity.type
_entity.pdbx_description
1 polymer ?
#
loop_
_entity_poly.entity_id
_entity_poly.type
_entity_poly.pdbx_seq_one_letter_code
_entity_poly.pdbx_strand_id
1 'polypeptide(L)'
;MRQLFALGLFCLCGLAWGQDYQREQRWADQILPTLMVGDPVWLVQKEGHKFLALYTEAANARGAVILAHGRGWSPDYELYGILRTKIAEQGYTTLSIQLPILGGGAKIGDYLYTFPDAAERFQIAADFLKSKGYKNIAIVSHSLGATMANQYLIKTDDKTVKAWVFIGIINGLEEMFRIKMPVLDVFGSKDWEITQVGAYERKKQIMKINGSDQIVVPDALHFFEGKEDELTRIIVNFLDQVFQQGDGAAAAAK
;
A
#
# COMPACT_ATOMS: atom_id res chain seq x y z
N MET A 1 12.84 -18.70 65.43
CA MET A 1 12.04 -19.02 64.23
C MET A 1 12.03 -17.81 63.30
N ARG A 2 12.82 -17.80 62.22
CA ARG A 2 12.87 -16.72 61.21
C ARG A 2 12.02 -17.19 60.03
N GLN A 3 10.88 -16.52 59.80
CA GLN A 3 10.06 -16.74 58.59
C GLN A 3 10.66 -15.96 57.43
N LEU A 4 11.12 -16.68 56.41
CA LEU A 4 11.52 -16.11 55.12
C LEU A 4 10.25 -15.89 54.28
N PHE A 5 9.89 -14.63 54.05
CA PHE A 5 8.92 -14.26 53.04
C PHE A 5 9.60 -14.28 51.67
N ALA A 6 9.25 -15.26 50.84
CA ALA A 6 9.60 -15.28 49.43
C ALA A 6 8.67 -14.32 48.66
N LEU A 7 9.23 -13.20 48.21
CA LEU A 7 8.54 -12.27 47.31
C LEU A 7 8.58 -12.90 45.90
N GLY A 8 7.46 -13.46 45.46
CA GLY A 8 7.29 -13.91 44.09
C GLY A 8 7.20 -12.72 43.15
N LEU A 9 8.22 -12.51 42.34
CA LEU A 9 8.25 -11.54 41.24
C LEU A 9 7.36 -12.06 40.11
N PHE A 10 6.09 -11.63 40.07
CA PHE A 10 5.23 -11.86 38.90
C PHE A 10 5.71 -10.94 37.77
N CYS A 11 6.50 -11.47 36.84
CA CYS A 11 6.71 -10.85 35.55
C CYS A 11 5.38 -10.84 34.80
N LEU A 12 4.68 -9.72 34.85
CA LEU A 12 3.63 -9.41 33.87
C LEU A 12 4.33 -9.22 32.54
N CYS A 13 4.50 -10.30 31.76
CA CYS A 13 4.74 -10.19 30.33
C CYS A 13 3.51 -9.52 29.71
N GLY A 14 3.52 -8.20 29.64
CA GLY A 14 2.62 -7.47 28.76
C GLY A 14 2.78 -8.06 27.38
N LEU A 15 1.69 -8.60 26.81
CA LEU A 15 1.63 -8.96 25.39
C LEU A 15 1.83 -7.67 24.60
N ALA A 16 3.08 -7.29 24.34
CA ALA A 16 3.38 -6.31 23.33
C ALA A 16 2.91 -6.92 22.01
N TRP A 17 1.89 -6.34 21.40
CA TRP A 17 1.46 -6.66 20.04
C TRP A 17 2.56 -6.21 19.08
N GLY A 18 3.65 -6.99 19.00
CA GLY A 18 4.70 -6.79 18.00
C GLY A 18 4.23 -7.26 16.63
N GLN A 19 4.92 -6.80 15.58
CA GLN A 19 4.74 -7.34 14.23
C GLN A 19 4.90 -8.86 14.25
N ASP A 20 4.04 -9.57 13.52
CA ASP A 20 4.12 -11.03 13.40
C ASP A 20 5.05 -11.42 12.23
N TYR A 21 6.36 -11.25 12.43
CA TYR A 21 7.38 -11.62 11.45
C TYR A 21 7.34 -13.09 11.04
N GLN A 22 6.91 -13.97 11.95
CA GLN A 22 6.73 -15.38 11.62
C GLN A 22 5.56 -15.59 10.65
N ARG A 23 4.51 -14.79 10.76
CA ARG A 23 3.39 -14.81 9.82
C ARG A 23 3.80 -14.23 8.46
N GLU A 24 4.60 -13.17 8.43
CA GLU A 24 5.19 -12.66 7.20
C GLU A 24 6.04 -13.74 6.50
N GLN A 25 6.87 -14.46 7.27
CA GLN A 25 7.65 -15.57 6.73
C GLN A 25 6.76 -16.72 6.20
N ARG A 26 5.73 -17.11 6.94
CA ARG A 26 4.76 -18.12 6.45
C ARG A 26 4.09 -17.71 5.14
N TRP A 27 3.75 -16.43 4.97
CA TRP A 27 3.24 -15.93 3.69
C TRP A 27 4.28 -16.07 2.59
N ALA A 28 5.52 -15.67 2.84
CA ALA A 28 6.61 -15.82 1.88
C ALA A 28 6.82 -17.30 1.49
N ASP A 29 6.85 -18.20 2.45
CA ASP A 29 7.03 -19.65 2.22
C ASP A 29 5.90 -20.26 1.37
N GLN A 30 4.69 -19.71 1.44
CA GLN A 30 3.55 -20.12 0.61
C GLN A 30 3.60 -19.52 -0.81
N ILE A 31 4.03 -18.27 -0.93
CA ILE A 31 4.06 -17.54 -2.20
C ILE A 31 5.21 -18.03 -3.09
N LEU A 32 6.43 -18.15 -2.54
CA LEU A 32 7.63 -18.38 -3.33
C LEU A 32 7.59 -19.64 -4.19
N PRO A 33 7.09 -20.80 -3.71
CA PRO A 33 7.01 -22.01 -4.52
C PRO A 33 5.99 -21.95 -5.66
N THR A 34 5.02 -21.04 -5.58
CA THR A 34 3.90 -20.90 -6.52
C THR A 34 3.97 -19.65 -7.38
N LEU A 35 5.01 -18.84 -7.20
CA LEU A 35 5.18 -17.58 -7.92
C LEU A 35 5.45 -17.85 -9.41
N MET A 36 4.48 -17.54 -10.28
CA MET A 36 4.57 -17.77 -11.72
C MET A 36 5.00 -16.52 -12.51
N VAL A 37 4.80 -15.33 -11.95
CA VAL A 37 5.06 -14.05 -12.61
C VAL A 37 5.83 -13.13 -11.68
N GLY A 38 6.89 -12.48 -12.19
CA GLY A 38 7.75 -11.59 -11.42
C GLY A 38 8.79 -12.32 -10.58
N ASP A 39 9.63 -11.54 -9.95
CA ASP A 39 10.76 -11.99 -9.14
C ASP A 39 10.60 -11.61 -7.67
N PRO A 40 10.93 -12.50 -6.72
CA PRO A 40 10.96 -12.16 -5.33
C PRO A 40 12.17 -11.28 -5.01
N VAL A 41 11.93 -10.21 -4.26
CA VAL A 41 12.97 -9.29 -3.75
C VAL A 41 12.84 -9.19 -2.25
N TRP A 42 13.95 -9.39 -1.55
CA TRP A 42 14.02 -9.19 -0.11
C TRP A 42 14.56 -7.79 0.18
N LEU A 43 13.68 -6.92 0.66
CA LEU A 43 14.02 -5.57 1.09
C LEU A 43 14.33 -5.55 2.59
N VAL A 44 15.22 -4.66 3.04
CA VAL A 44 15.77 -4.69 4.40
C VAL A 44 15.49 -3.37 5.11
N GLN A 45 14.80 -3.43 6.25
CA GLN A 45 14.58 -2.29 7.15
C GLN A 45 15.87 -1.97 7.95
N LYS A 46 15.95 -0.77 8.50
CA LYS A 46 17.15 -0.30 9.23
C LYS A 46 17.59 -1.22 10.36
N GLU A 47 16.61 -1.83 11.04
CA GLU A 47 16.88 -2.79 12.13
C GLU A 47 17.26 -4.19 11.65
N GLY A 48 17.39 -4.38 10.32
CA GLY A 48 17.81 -5.63 9.71
C GLY A 48 16.70 -6.62 9.40
N HIS A 49 15.44 -6.31 9.72
CA HIS A 49 14.31 -7.15 9.31
C HIS A 49 14.16 -7.14 7.78
N LYS A 50 14.00 -8.34 7.21
CA LYS A 50 13.78 -8.53 5.77
C LYS A 50 12.30 -8.78 5.50
N PHE A 51 11.75 -8.06 4.54
CA PHE A 51 10.37 -8.26 4.10
C PHE A 51 10.30 -8.57 2.60
N LEU A 52 9.35 -9.40 2.22
CA LEU A 52 9.16 -9.81 0.83
C LEU A 52 8.55 -8.67 0.01
N ALA A 53 9.09 -8.46 -1.18
CA ALA A 53 8.45 -7.71 -2.25
C ALA A 53 8.45 -8.56 -3.52
N LEU A 54 7.43 -8.41 -4.35
CA LEU A 54 7.30 -9.08 -5.64
C LEU A 54 7.47 -8.04 -6.75
N TYR A 55 8.57 -8.13 -7.47
CA TYR A 55 8.92 -7.25 -8.57
C TYR A 55 8.47 -7.84 -9.89
N THR A 56 7.59 -7.15 -10.61
CA THR A 56 7.12 -7.58 -11.93
C THR A 56 7.44 -6.51 -12.94
N GLU A 57 8.48 -6.73 -13.73
CA GLU A 57 8.95 -5.77 -14.71
C GLU A 57 8.03 -5.74 -15.93
N ALA A 58 7.67 -4.55 -16.36
CA ALA A 58 6.92 -4.33 -17.59
C ALA A 58 7.87 -4.00 -18.74
N ALA A 59 7.63 -4.57 -19.90
CA ALA A 59 8.36 -4.21 -21.12
C ALA A 59 8.08 -2.74 -21.48
N ASN A 60 9.13 -1.93 -21.70
CA ASN A 60 9.02 -0.50 -22.00
C ASN A 60 8.17 0.27 -20.98
N ALA A 61 8.43 0.07 -19.70
CA ALA A 61 7.64 0.62 -18.61
C ALA A 61 7.53 2.15 -18.67
N ARG A 62 6.30 2.67 -18.60
CA ARG A 62 5.99 4.11 -18.52
C ARG A 62 6.21 4.70 -17.13
N GLY A 63 6.36 3.85 -16.13
CA GLY A 63 6.58 4.18 -14.73
C GLY A 63 6.54 2.92 -13.88
N ALA A 64 6.56 3.11 -12.57
CA ALA A 64 6.48 2.01 -11.61
C ALA A 64 5.38 2.24 -10.58
N VAL A 65 4.84 1.14 -10.03
CA VAL A 65 3.76 1.15 -9.06
C VAL A 65 4.16 0.32 -7.84
N ILE A 66 4.13 0.94 -6.67
CA ILE A 66 4.20 0.23 -5.39
C ILE A 66 2.78 -0.22 -5.04
N LEU A 67 2.57 -1.52 -4.91
CA LEU A 67 1.31 -2.11 -4.46
C LEU A 67 1.37 -2.44 -2.98
N ALA A 68 0.32 -2.06 -2.23
CA ALA A 68 0.26 -2.22 -0.79
C ALA A 68 -1.06 -2.85 -0.36
N HIS A 69 -0.96 -4.03 0.24
CA HIS A 69 -2.10 -4.84 0.67
C HIS A 69 -2.82 -4.30 1.90
N GLY A 70 -4.03 -4.79 2.16
CA GLY A 70 -4.82 -4.50 3.36
C GLY A 70 -4.37 -5.26 4.61
N ARG A 71 -5.17 -5.14 5.67
CA ARG A 71 -4.89 -5.70 6.99
C ARG A 71 -4.65 -7.22 6.96
N GLY A 72 -3.47 -7.66 7.40
CA GLY A 72 -3.17 -9.07 7.65
C GLY A 72 -2.95 -9.93 6.41
N TRP A 73 -2.88 -9.33 5.23
CA TRP A 73 -2.67 -10.00 3.96
C TRP A 73 -1.18 -10.04 3.53
N SER A 74 -0.95 -10.44 2.29
CA SER A 74 0.38 -10.61 1.70
C SER A 74 0.47 -9.94 0.33
N PRO A 75 1.68 -9.77 -0.24
CA PRO A 75 1.88 -9.11 -1.54
C PRO A 75 1.22 -9.80 -2.73
N ASP A 76 0.84 -11.07 -2.60
CA ASP A 76 0.28 -11.89 -3.69
C ASP A 76 -1.14 -12.40 -3.42
N TYR A 77 -1.74 -12.01 -2.30
CA TYR A 77 -3.07 -12.50 -1.96
C TYR A 77 -4.14 -11.92 -2.91
N GLU A 78 -4.88 -12.80 -3.58
CA GLU A 78 -6.05 -12.48 -4.43
C GLU A 78 -5.88 -11.19 -5.24
N LEU A 79 -6.60 -10.12 -4.89
CA LEU A 79 -6.60 -8.83 -5.57
C LEU A 79 -5.18 -8.32 -5.86
N TYR A 80 -4.25 -8.47 -4.92
CA TYR A 80 -2.90 -7.90 -5.07
C TYR A 80 -2.07 -8.68 -6.09
N GLY A 81 -2.18 -10.02 -6.10
CA GLY A 81 -1.58 -10.88 -7.13
C GLY A 81 -2.11 -10.57 -8.52
N ILE A 82 -3.42 -10.35 -8.64
CA ILE A 82 -4.06 -9.97 -9.90
C ILE A 82 -3.61 -8.58 -10.34
N LEU A 83 -3.66 -7.58 -9.47
CA LEU A 83 -3.30 -6.20 -9.82
C LEU A 83 -1.83 -6.07 -10.20
N ARG A 84 -0.88 -6.72 -9.47
CA ARG A 84 0.53 -6.62 -9.81
C ARG A 84 0.84 -7.16 -11.21
N THR A 85 0.16 -8.22 -11.61
CA THR A 85 0.33 -8.83 -12.93
C THR A 85 -0.33 -7.98 -14.02
N LYS A 86 -1.63 -7.65 -13.83
CA LYS A 86 -2.39 -6.90 -14.84
C LYS A 86 -1.87 -5.48 -15.07
N ILE A 87 -1.43 -4.79 -14.03
CA ILE A 87 -0.83 -3.45 -14.15
C ILE A 87 0.52 -3.55 -14.90
N ALA A 88 1.29 -4.62 -14.67
CA ALA A 88 2.54 -4.84 -15.42
C ALA A 88 2.28 -5.14 -16.90
N GLU A 89 1.27 -5.95 -17.23
CA GLU A 89 0.82 -6.19 -18.60
C GLU A 89 0.38 -4.89 -19.31
N GLN A 90 -0.11 -3.93 -18.56
CA GLN A 90 -0.49 -2.61 -19.08
C GLN A 90 0.67 -1.60 -19.12
N GLY A 91 1.93 -2.04 -18.96
CA GLY A 91 3.12 -1.22 -19.15
C GLY A 91 3.54 -0.39 -17.93
N TYR A 92 3.22 -0.82 -16.74
CA TYR A 92 3.73 -0.25 -15.48
C TYR A 92 4.43 -1.32 -14.67
N THR A 93 5.72 -1.21 -14.45
CA THR A 93 6.43 -2.12 -13.53
C THR A 93 5.81 -2.08 -12.15
N THR A 94 5.58 -3.22 -11.54
CA THR A 94 4.98 -3.29 -10.20
C THR A 94 5.97 -3.82 -9.15
N LEU A 95 5.86 -3.29 -7.94
CA LEU A 95 6.53 -3.78 -6.75
C LEU A 95 5.48 -3.95 -5.65
N SER A 96 4.95 -5.18 -5.51
CA SER A 96 3.99 -5.50 -4.46
C SER A 96 4.74 -5.83 -3.17
N ILE A 97 4.54 -5.03 -2.11
CA ILE A 97 5.33 -5.11 -0.88
C ILE A 97 4.55 -5.75 0.27
N GLN A 98 5.24 -6.54 1.10
CA GLN A 98 4.73 -6.96 2.39
C GLN A 98 4.69 -5.77 3.35
N LEU A 99 3.49 -5.35 3.74
CA LEU A 99 3.30 -4.40 4.84
C LEU A 99 3.37 -5.11 6.20
N PRO A 100 3.64 -4.39 7.29
CA PRO A 100 3.60 -4.96 8.64
C PRO A 100 2.26 -5.62 8.93
N ILE A 101 2.30 -6.83 9.47
CA ILE A 101 1.10 -7.55 9.91
C ILE A 101 1.21 -7.96 11.38
N LEU A 102 0.05 -8.08 12.01
CA LEU A 102 -0.09 -8.53 13.38
C LEU A 102 -0.73 -9.93 13.42
N GLY A 103 -0.76 -10.53 14.59
CA GLY A 103 -1.44 -11.79 14.82
C GLY A 103 -2.92 -11.77 14.39
N GLY A 104 -3.48 -12.92 14.05
CA GLY A 104 -4.82 -13.02 13.44
C GLY A 104 -5.98 -12.44 14.26
N GLY A 105 -5.80 -12.25 15.57
CA GLY A 105 -6.79 -11.63 16.47
C GLY A 105 -6.69 -10.10 16.60
N ALA A 106 -5.69 -9.47 15.97
CA ALA A 106 -5.48 -8.04 16.09
C ALA A 106 -6.60 -7.22 15.44
N LYS A 107 -7.05 -6.20 16.14
CA LYS A 107 -8.04 -5.22 15.64
C LYS A 107 -7.34 -4.14 14.81
N ILE A 108 -8.11 -3.37 14.04
CA ILE A 108 -7.58 -2.26 13.23
C ILE A 108 -6.79 -1.26 14.07
N GLY A 109 -7.30 -0.89 15.26
CA GLY A 109 -6.63 0.05 16.15
C GLY A 109 -5.25 -0.42 16.63
N ASP A 110 -5.03 -1.73 16.72
CA ASP A 110 -3.75 -2.31 17.15
C ASP A 110 -2.64 -2.04 16.11
N TYR A 111 -3.01 -1.82 14.85
CA TYR A 111 -2.06 -1.53 13.76
C TYR A 111 -1.42 -0.15 13.81
N LEU A 112 -1.93 0.79 14.61
CA LEU A 112 -1.38 2.15 14.71
C LEU A 112 0.12 2.14 15.05
N TYR A 113 0.55 1.19 15.87
CA TYR A 113 1.97 1.05 16.26
C TYR A 113 2.88 0.58 15.12
N THR A 114 2.31 0.01 14.06
CA THR A 114 3.07 -0.47 12.90
C THR A 114 3.22 0.58 11.79
N PHE A 115 2.58 1.74 11.91
CA PHE A 115 2.60 2.77 10.88
C PHE A 115 3.99 3.35 10.60
N PRO A 116 4.87 3.56 11.60
CA PRO A 116 6.25 3.94 11.34
C PRO A 116 7.01 2.91 10.49
N ASP A 117 6.84 1.62 10.78
CA ASP A 117 7.47 0.53 10.01
C ASP A 117 6.90 0.44 8.60
N ALA A 118 5.58 0.62 8.44
CA ALA A 118 4.95 0.69 7.13
C ALA A 118 5.51 1.86 6.30
N ALA A 119 5.66 3.04 6.91
CA ALA A 119 6.25 4.20 6.24
C ALA A 119 7.71 3.95 5.82
N GLU A 120 8.50 3.27 6.64
CA GLU A 120 9.85 2.84 6.28
C GLU A 120 9.84 1.87 5.09
N ARG A 121 8.92 0.88 5.07
CA ARG A 121 8.79 -0.07 3.95
C ARG A 121 8.40 0.62 2.65
N PHE A 122 7.52 1.62 2.68
CA PHE A 122 7.21 2.45 1.50
C PHE A 122 8.44 3.22 1.02
N GLN A 123 9.22 3.82 1.92
CA GLN A 123 10.44 4.54 1.56
C GLN A 123 11.47 3.61 0.91
N ILE A 124 11.71 2.43 1.50
CA ILE A 124 12.63 1.42 0.95
C ILE A 124 12.17 0.94 -0.43
N ALA A 125 10.87 0.73 -0.61
CA ALA A 125 10.29 0.35 -1.90
C ALA A 125 10.48 1.45 -2.96
N ALA A 126 10.27 2.71 -2.61
CA ALA A 126 10.50 3.84 -3.50
C ALA A 126 12.00 3.95 -3.86
N ASP A 127 12.89 3.79 -2.90
CA ASP A 127 14.34 3.82 -3.11
C ASP A 127 14.81 2.66 -3.99
N PHE A 128 14.24 1.46 -3.82
CA PHE A 128 14.50 0.33 -4.70
C PHE A 128 14.10 0.65 -6.15
N LEU A 129 12.91 1.15 -6.39
CA LEU A 129 12.46 1.52 -7.74
C LEU A 129 13.31 2.66 -8.34
N LYS A 130 13.70 3.65 -7.55
CA LYS A 130 14.65 4.70 -7.98
C LYS A 130 15.99 4.11 -8.38
N SER A 131 16.51 3.13 -7.66
CA SER A 131 17.76 2.44 -7.99
C SER A 131 17.68 1.67 -9.32
N LYS A 132 16.47 1.26 -9.72
CA LYS A 132 16.17 0.68 -11.03
C LYS A 132 15.98 1.73 -12.14
N GLY A 133 16.08 3.02 -11.82
CA GLY A 133 15.98 4.12 -12.78
C GLY A 133 14.60 4.75 -12.92
N TYR A 134 13.58 4.29 -12.17
CA TYR A 134 12.23 4.85 -12.25
C TYR A 134 12.17 6.25 -11.64
N LYS A 135 11.65 7.22 -12.41
CA LYS A 135 11.43 8.62 -12.02
C LYS A 135 9.96 8.95 -11.78
N ASN A 136 9.08 8.13 -12.33
CA ASN A 136 7.63 8.22 -12.20
C ASN A 136 7.15 7.00 -11.41
N ILE A 137 6.88 7.19 -10.12
CA ILE A 137 6.41 6.14 -9.20
C ILE A 137 5.00 6.51 -8.74
N ALA A 138 4.10 5.54 -8.72
CA ALA A 138 2.80 5.66 -8.06
C ALA A 138 2.71 4.70 -6.88
N ILE A 139 1.84 5.02 -5.92
CA ILE A 139 1.42 4.08 -4.89
C ILE A 139 -0.04 3.68 -5.17
N VAL A 140 -0.30 2.38 -5.19
CA VAL A 140 -1.65 1.79 -5.22
C VAL A 140 -1.82 0.99 -3.94
N SER A 141 -2.73 1.40 -3.09
CA SER A 141 -2.88 0.85 -1.73
C SER A 141 -4.34 0.53 -1.42
N HIS A 142 -4.57 -0.54 -0.68
CA HIS A 142 -5.91 -1.04 -0.39
C HIS A 142 -6.20 -1.04 1.12
N SER A 143 -7.43 -0.63 1.48
CA SER A 143 -7.95 -0.77 2.84
C SER A 143 -7.01 -0.16 3.90
N LEU A 144 -6.58 -0.90 4.93
CA LEU A 144 -5.62 -0.43 5.93
C LEU A 144 -4.27 -0.02 5.31
N GLY A 145 -3.83 -0.68 4.23
CA GLY A 145 -2.63 -0.27 3.50
C GLY A 145 -2.72 1.14 2.93
N ALA A 146 -3.93 1.61 2.60
CA ALA A 146 -4.15 2.99 2.19
C ALA A 146 -3.97 3.98 3.35
N THR A 147 -4.40 3.62 4.55
CA THR A 147 -4.14 4.43 5.75
C THR A 147 -2.64 4.50 6.07
N MET A 148 -1.93 3.38 5.92
CA MET A 148 -0.46 3.34 6.08
C MET A 148 0.25 4.19 5.01
N ALA A 149 -0.22 4.14 3.75
CA ALA A 149 0.31 4.97 2.67
C ALA A 149 0.07 6.47 2.93
N ASN A 150 -1.11 6.86 3.45
CA ASN A 150 -1.37 8.24 3.86
C ASN A 150 -0.34 8.73 4.88
N GLN A 151 -0.04 7.92 5.91
CA GLN A 151 0.94 8.26 6.94
C GLN A 151 2.37 8.41 6.40
N TYR A 152 2.74 7.67 5.36
CA TYR A 152 4.00 7.84 4.63
C TYR A 152 3.97 9.13 3.82
N LEU A 153 2.94 9.33 2.99
CA LEU A 153 2.86 10.41 2.02
C LEU A 153 2.78 11.81 2.65
N ILE A 154 2.19 11.95 3.82
CA ILE A 154 2.15 13.24 4.53
C ILE A 154 3.50 13.63 5.15
N LYS A 155 4.45 12.71 5.22
CA LYS A 155 5.78 12.90 5.83
C LYS A 155 6.93 12.90 4.82
N THR A 156 6.69 12.39 3.61
CA THR A 156 7.74 12.29 2.59
C THR A 156 7.81 13.56 1.74
N ASP A 157 9.05 13.94 1.37
CA ASP A 157 9.32 14.97 0.35
C ASP A 157 9.75 14.36 -0.99
N ASP A 158 9.57 13.03 -1.17
CA ASP A 158 10.02 12.31 -2.37
C ASP A 158 9.21 12.75 -3.60
N LYS A 159 9.85 13.49 -4.48
CA LYS A 159 9.25 14.02 -5.72
C LYS A 159 9.13 12.99 -6.83
N THR A 160 9.65 11.77 -6.64
CA THR A 160 9.48 10.68 -7.61
C THR A 160 8.12 9.98 -7.45
N VAL A 161 7.49 10.08 -6.28
CA VAL A 161 6.11 9.64 -6.09
C VAL A 161 5.18 10.71 -6.68
N LYS A 162 4.54 10.37 -7.80
CA LYS A 162 3.76 11.30 -8.64
C LYS A 162 2.26 11.10 -8.55
N ALA A 163 1.80 9.96 -8.04
CA ALA A 163 0.40 9.62 -7.95
C ALA A 163 0.13 8.69 -6.77
N TRP A 164 -1.06 8.80 -6.21
CA TRP A 164 -1.56 7.88 -5.20
C TRP A 164 -2.97 7.43 -5.55
N VAL A 165 -3.17 6.11 -5.64
CA VAL A 165 -4.49 5.48 -5.74
C VAL A 165 -4.76 4.76 -4.42
N PHE A 166 -5.87 5.04 -3.78
CA PHE A 166 -6.30 4.25 -2.65
C PHE A 166 -7.66 3.61 -2.93
N ILE A 167 -7.74 2.34 -2.59
CA ILE A 167 -8.85 1.44 -2.89
C ILE A 167 -9.52 1.06 -1.58
N GLY A 168 -10.82 1.28 -1.44
CA GLY A 168 -11.59 0.80 -0.30
C GLY A 168 -11.06 1.25 1.06
N ILE A 169 -10.57 2.49 1.20
CA ILE A 169 -10.02 2.97 2.46
C ILE A 169 -11.09 3.00 3.55
N ILE A 170 -10.77 2.46 4.73
CA ILE A 170 -11.70 2.26 5.83
C ILE A 170 -11.74 3.39 6.86
N ASN A 171 -10.76 4.28 6.82
CA ASN A 171 -10.67 5.43 7.73
C ASN A 171 -10.68 6.73 6.93
N GLY A 172 -10.81 7.85 7.64
CA GLY A 172 -10.61 9.16 7.05
C GLY A 172 -9.17 9.36 6.57
N LEU A 173 -8.98 10.35 5.74
CA LEU A 173 -7.67 10.82 5.28
C LEU A 173 -7.14 11.87 6.25
N GLU A 174 -5.88 11.73 6.67
CA GLU A 174 -5.23 12.69 7.55
C GLU A 174 -4.40 13.68 6.75
N GLU A 175 -4.37 14.92 7.19
CA GLU A 175 -3.50 15.99 6.69
C GLU A 175 -3.39 16.08 5.16
N MET A 176 -4.49 15.86 4.43
CA MET A 176 -4.50 15.84 2.95
C MET A 176 -3.97 17.13 2.31
N PHE A 177 -3.95 18.24 3.04
CA PHE A 177 -3.34 19.48 2.57
C PHE A 177 -1.82 19.37 2.35
N ARG A 178 -1.16 18.35 2.91
CA ARG A 178 0.26 18.04 2.66
C ARG A 178 0.48 17.26 1.37
N ILE A 179 -0.51 16.52 0.90
CA ILE A 179 -0.46 15.77 -0.35
C ILE A 179 -0.51 16.76 -1.52
N LYS A 180 0.48 16.71 -2.41
CA LYS A 180 0.61 17.64 -3.55
C LYS A 180 0.50 16.95 -4.90
N MET A 181 0.53 15.61 -4.92
CA MET A 181 0.37 14.81 -6.12
C MET A 181 -1.11 14.49 -6.36
N PRO A 182 -1.54 14.25 -7.60
CA PRO A 182 -2.87 13.74 -7.91
C PRO A 182 -3.20 12.46 -7.16
N VAL A 183 -4.44 12.35 -6.72
CA VAL A 183 -4.96 11.24 -5.91
C VAL A 183 -6.23 10.69 -6.52
N LEU A 184 -6.38 9.38 -6.55
CA LEU A 184 -7.61 8.69 -6.95
C LEU A 184 -8.18 7.87 -5.79
N ASP A 185 -9.40 8.18 -5.37
CA ASP A 185 -10.19 7.38 -4.43
C ASP A 185 -11.08 6.41 -5.23
N VAL A 186 -10.89 5.10 -5.07
CA VAL A 186 -11.71 4.08 -5.73
C VAL A 186 -12.33 3.16 -4.70
N PHE A 187 -13.65 2.95 -4.78
CA PHE A 187 -14.34 1.99 -3.92
C PHE A 187 -15.56 1.40 -4.62
N GLY A 188 -16.03 0.26 -4.14
CA GLY A 188 -17.20 -0.41 -4.67
C GLY A 188 -18.52 0.18 -4.14
N SER A 189 -19.58 0.17 -4.95
CA SER A 189 -20.91 0.57 -4.48
C SER A 189 -21.51 -0.39 -3.43
N LYS A 190 -20.94 -1.60 -3.32
CA LYS A 190 -21.25 -2.61 -2.31
C LYS A 190 -20.08 -2.86 -1.33
N ASP A 191 -19.14 -1.90 -1.26
CA ASP A 191 -18.06 -1.91 -0.28
C ASP A 191 -18.61 -1.80 1.16
N TRP A 192 -17.79 -2.03 2.14
CA TRP A 192 -18.18 -1.92 3.55
C TRP A 192 -18.77 -0.54 3.87
N GLU A 193 -19.78 -0.50 4.74
CA GLU A 193 -20.45 0.73 5.14
C GLU A 193 -19.47 1.81 5.60
N ILE A 194 -18.45 1.44 6.36
CA ILE A 194 -17.42 2.37 6.86
C ILE A 194 -16.64 3.05 5.71
N THR A 195 -16.42 2.37 4.59
CA THR A 195 -15.81 2.93 3.39
C THR A 195 -16.74 3.94 2.72
N GLN A 196 -18.02 3.59 2.59
CA GLN A 196 -19.03 4.40 1.90
C GLN A 196 -19.39 5.67 2.68
N VAL A 197 -19.58 5.57 4.00
CA VAL A 197 -19.93 6.72 4.87
C VAL A 197 -18.88 7.82 4.78
N GLY A 198 -17.59 7.49 4.71
CA GLY A 198 -16.51 8.47 4.59
C GLY A 198 -16.33 9.08 3.20
N ALA A 199 -16.98 8.55 2.15
CA ALA A 199 -16.68 8.89 0.76
C ALA A 199 -16.91 10.37 0.42
N TYR A 200 -17.98 10.98 0.93
CA TYR A 200 -18.27 12.39 0.68
C TYR A 200 -17.18 13.33 1.22
N GLU A 201 -16.75 13.11 2.45
CA GLU A 201 -15.71 13.95 3.06
C GLU A 201 -14.34 13.71 2.41
N ARG A 202 -14.02 12.47 2.02
CA ARG A 202 -12.82 12.17 1.23
C ARG A 202 -12.83 12.92 -0.10
N LYS A 203 -13.95 12.88 -0.83
CA LYS A 203 -14.10 13.61 -2.09
C LYS A 203 -13.82 15.10 -1.93
N LYS A 204 -14.41 15.74 -0.91
CA LYS A 204 -14.17 17.17 -0.63
C LYS A 204 -12.68 17.49 -0.35
N GLN A 205 -11.94 16.57 0.23
CA GLN A 205 -10.52 16.74 0.53
C GLN A 205 -9.68 16.59 -0.74
N ILE A 206 -9.87 15.51 -1.50
CA ILE A 206 -9.03 15.21 -2.66
C ILE A 206 -9.30 16.14 -3.85
N MET A 207 -10.54 16.60 -4.05
CA MET A 207 -10.88 17.53 -5.12
C MET A 207 -10.23 18.91 -4.99
N LYS A 208 -9.58 19.20 -3.86
CA LYS A 208 -8.71 20.38 -3.71
C LYS A 208 -7.33 20.19 -4.32
N ILE A 209 -6.97 18.95 -4.70
CA ILE A 209 -5.69 18.60 -5.31
C ILE A 209 -5.95 18.42 -6.81
N ASN A 210 -5.28 19.24 -7.62
CA ASN A 210 -5.46 19.21 -9.07
C ASN A 210 -5.14 17.83 -9.67
N GLY A 211 -5.98 17.38 -10.60
CA GLY A 211 -5.84 16.06 -11.24
C GLY A 211 -6.34 14.89 -10.39
N SER A 212 -6.95 15.14 -9.22
CA SER A 212 -7.54 14.10 -8.38
C SER A 212 -8.99 13.80 -8.74
N ASP A 213 -9.42 12.57 -8.46
CA ASP A 213 -10.80 12.14 -8.70
C ASP A 213 -11.26 11.08 -7.69
N GLN A 214 -12.56 10.82 -7.66
CA GLN A 214 -13.20 9.75 -6.89
C GLN A 214 -14.14 8.95 -7.78
N ILE A 215 -13.91 7.64 -7.85
CA ILE A 215 -14.69 6.70 -8.67
C ILE A 215 -15.35 5.65 -7.79
N VAL A 216 -16.67 5.50 -7.97
CA VAL A 216 -17.46 4.42 -7.37
C VAL A 216 -17.70 3.36 -8.43
N VAL A 217 -17.23 2.13 -8.20
CA VAL A 217 -17.42 1.03 -9.15
C VAL A 217 -18.74 0.32 -8.85
N PRO A 218 -19.68 0.29 -9.80
CA PRO A 218 -20.98 -0.35 -9.59
C PRO A 218 -20.83 -1.84 -9.26
N ASP A 219 -21.58 -2.29 -8.26
CA ASP A 219 -21.65 -3.68 -7.79
C ASP A 219 -20.35 -4.28 -7.27
N ALA A 220 -19.25 -3.54 -7.20
CA ALA A 220 -18.01 -4.00 -6.62
C ALA A 220 -18.12 -4.10 -5.09
N LEU A 221 -17.56 -5.18 -4.56
CA LEU A 221 -17.34 -5.43 -3.14
C LEU A 221 -15.98 -4.85 -2.69
N HIS A 222 -15.60 -5.05 -1.43
CA HIS A 222 -14.36 -4.51 -0.87
C HIS A 222 -13.08 -5.01 -1.58
N PHE A 223 -13.05 -6.27 -2.01
CA PHE A 223 -11.92 -6.88 -2.73
C PHE A 223 -12.09 -6.93 -4.24
N PHE A 224 -13.14 -6.29 -4.79
CA PHE A 224 -13.38 -6.18 -6.22
C PHE A 224 -13.47 -7.52 -6.95
N GLU A 225 -13.95 -8.58 -6.30
CA GLU A 225 -14.15 -9.90 -6.88
C GLU A 225 -14.99 -9.82 -8.16
N GLY A 226 -14.41 -10.28 -9.28
CA GLY A 226 -15.02 -10.22 -10.61
C GLY A 226 -15.05 -8.81 -11.24
N LYS A 227 -14.35 -7.83 -10.62
CA LYS A 227 -14.21 -6.45 -11.10
C LYS A 227 -12.74 -6.02 -11.24
N GLU A 228 -11.82 -6.96 -11.17
CA GLU A 228 -10.37 -6.69 -11.16
C GLU A 228 -9.91 -6.06 -12.49
N ASP A 229 -10.48 -6.46 -13.62
CA ASP A 229 -10.19 -5.87 -14.93
C ASP A 229 -10.67 -4.41 -15.02
N GLU A 230 -11.85 -4.14 -14.50
CA GLU A 230 -12.42 -2.78 -14.45
C GLU A 230 -11.56 -1.90 -13.54
N LEU A 231 -11.20 -2.39 -12.35
CA LEU A 231 -10.33 -1.70 -11.41
C LEU A 231 -8.94 -1.43 -12.03
N THR A 232 -8.33 -2.43 -12.67
CA THR A 232 -7.03 -2.27 -13.34
C THR A 232 -7.09 -1.16 -14.39
N ARG A 233 -8.13 -1.16 -15.24
CA ARG A 233 -8.32 -0.14 -16.27
C ARG A 233 -8.50 1.26 -15.67
N ILE A 234 -9.23 1.38 -14.57
CA ILE A 234 -9.41 2.66 -13.85
C ILE A 234 -8.05 3.17 -13.36
N ILE A 235 -7.28 2.31 -12.71
CA ILE A 235 -5.94 2.65 -12.18
C ILE A 235 -5.02 3.09 -13.33
N VAL A 236 -4.91 2.28 -14.39
CA VAL A 236 -4.00 2.56 -15.51
C VAL A 236 -4.37 3.87 -16.22
N ASN A 237 -5.67 4.10 -16.48
CA ASN A 237 -6.12 5.35 -17.09
C ASN A 237 -5.73 6.58 -16.25
N PHE A 238 -5.87 6.49 -14.94
CA PHE A 238 -5.46 7.58 -14.05
C PHE A 238 -3.94 7.80 -14.08
N LEU A 239 -3.15 6.73 -14.03
CA LEU A 239 -1.69 6.82 -14.11
C LEU A 239 -1.23 7.41 -15.44
N ASP A 240 -1.86 7.01 -16.56
CA ASP A 240 -1.56 7.56 -17.89
C ASP A 240 -1.80 9.07 -17.94
N GLN A 241 -2.90 9.55 -17.39
CA GLN A 241 -3.20 10.97 -17.32
C GLN A 241 -2.16 11.74 -16.50
N VAL A 242 -1.78 11.22 -15.33
CA VAL A 242 -0.83 11.89 -14.43
C VAL A 242 0.58 11.92 -15.01
N PHE A 243 1.06 10.80 -15.56
CA PHE A 243 2.45 10.73 -16.02
C PHE A 243 2.67 11.43 -17.36
N GLN A 244 1.68 11.42 -18.27
CA GLN A 244 1.75 12.20 -19.54
C GLN A 244 1.76 13.71 -19.29
N GLN A 245 0.96 14.20 -18.34
CA GLN A 245 0.95 15.62 -17.97
C GLN A 245 2.30 16.07 -17.37
N GLY A 246 2.94 15.18 -16.59
CA GLY A 246 4.26 15.44 -16.00
C GLY A 246 5.35 15.59 -17.06
N ASP A 247 5.35 14.76 -18.09
CA ASP A 247 6.33 14.81 -19.17
C ASP A 247 6.11 16.03 -20.10
N GLY A 248 4.86 16.40 -20.37
CA GLY A 248 4.50 17.58 -21.14
C GLY A 248 4.91 18.90 -20.46
N ALA A 249 4.73 18.99 -19.14
CA ALA A 249 5.15 20.17 -18.38
C ALA A 249 6.68 20.31 -18.30
N ALA A 250 7.42 19.19 -18.23
CA ALA A 250 8.88 19.19 -18.24
C ALA A 250 9.46 19.53 -19.63
N ALA A 251 8.77 19.20 -20.71
CA ALA A 251 9.15 19.55 -22.08
C ALA A 251 8.88 21.04 -22.40
N ALA A 252 7.82 21.63 -21.86
CA ALA A 252 7.47 23.04 -22.05
C ALA A 252 8.32 24.02 -21.22
N ALA A 253 9.07 23.53 -20.24
CA ALA A 253 9.93 24.32 -19.36
C ALA A 253 11.42 24.37 -19.81
N LYS A 254 11.73 23.72 -20.93
CA LYS A 254 13.05 23.76 -21.60
C LYS A 254 13.03 24.62 -22.84
#